data_447402a7ad09c565e97457f34d0ddecc
#
_entry.id   447402a7ad09c565e97457f34d0ddecc
#
_cell.length_a   1.000
_cell.length_b   1.000
_cell.length_c   1.000
_cell.angle_alpha   90.00
_cell.angle_beta   90.00
_cell.angle_gamma   90.00
#
_symmetry.space_group_name_H-M   'P 1'
#
loop_
_entity.id
_entity.type
_entity.pdbx_description
1 polymer ?
#
loop_
_entity_poly.entity_id
_entity_poly.type
_entity_poly.pdbx_seq_one_letter_code
_entity_poly.pdbx_strand_id
1 'polypeptide(L)'
;MKPDRYLSFVSSFRFPDRLHRTAFPVLFVFLILSAFSPRGAAADPGYPSRPVEISIAFPPGGALDAVVRALLREAEKELGQPATALNTPGSGGVPAVAKLTKAAPDGSRLTACVSNALIFIPHRNAVPYHPLRDVTPILTFGQAAPLLVTAPDAPWNDLDDFLAATRENPGKLRIGVPGLGTPSHIALAMMARKDSSLKWRFVPFSGPGEAEAALLGGHVEAAASGALARVKQGQMRGLLALSGERLPALPALPSLSEKGFDDPGRGDSTFLLLAPAGTPDAVLDRLEQVFLEASRSQAFRSAMDAYSVTPALRGREEARLFLR
;
A
#
# COMPACT_ATOMS: atom_id res chain seq x y z
N MET A 1 -2.96 67.18 6.91
CA MET A 1 -2.00 68.25 6.57
C MET A 1 -1.44 67.93 5.19
N LYS A 2 -1.83 68.67 4.20
CA LYS A 2 -1.34 68.76 2.82
C LYS A 2 0.05 69.45 2.82
N PRO A 3 0.67 69.63 1.69
CA PRO A 3 0.95 68.85 0.44
C PRO A 3 2.33 69.26 -0.17
N ASP A 4 2.53 68.83 -1.41
CA ASP A 4 3.20 69.51 -2.54
C ASP A 4 4.74 69.51 -2.68
N ARG A 5 5.00 69.24 -3.98
CA ARG A 5 6.13 69.67 -4.84
C ARG A 5 7.15 68.59 -5.17
N TYR A 6 7.12 68.12 -6.42
CA TYR A 6 7.96 68.65 -7.48
C TYR A 6 7.47 68.13 -8.86
N LEU A 7 6.80 69.03 -9.55
CA LEU A 7 6.67 69.06 -11.02
C LEU A 7 7.85 69.90 -11.56
N SER A 8 8.30 69.50 -12.69
CA SER A 8 9.08 70.22 -13.70
C SER A 8 10.47 69.65 -14.00
N PHE A 9 10.54 68.90 -15.06
CA PHE A 9 11.56 69.16 -16.14
C PHE A 9 11.16 68.32 -17.37
N VAL A 10 10.29 68.88 -18.19
CA VAL A 10 10.08 68.43 -19.58
C VAL A 10 10.67 69.55 -20.43
N SER A 11 11.68 69.25 -21.18
CA SER A 11 11.85 69.76 -22.56
C SER A 11 13.22 69.35 -23.13
N SER A 12 13.17 68.97 -24.37
CA SER A 12 14.29 68.95 -25.31
C SER A 12 15.08 67.66 -25.44
N PHE A 13 14.53 66.70 -26.20
CA PHE A 13 15.38 65.90 -27.07
C PHE A 13 14.66 65.70 -28.44
N ARG A 14 15.21 66.40 -29.47
CA ARG A 14 14.90 66.24 -30.89
C ARG A 14 15.40 64.89 -31.37
N PHE A 15 14.51 64.12 -32.03
CA PHE A 15 14.87 62.95 -32.84
C PHE A 15 15.46 63.38 -34.19
N PRO A 16 16.54 62.79 -34.64
CA PRO A 16 16.85 62.78 -36.08
C PRO A 16 16.41 61.43 -36.67
N ASP A 17 15.71 61.56 -37.79
CA ASP A 17 15.39 60.46 -38.73
C ASP A 17 16.63 59.70 -39.18
N ARG A 18 16.63 58.41 -38.93
CA ARG A 18 17.23 57.39 -39.81
C ARG A 18 16.55 56.05 -39.59
N LEU A 19 15.55 55.79 -40.37
CA LEU A 19 15.07 54.45 -40.66
C LEU A 19 16.17 53.62 -41.36
N HIS A 20 16.07 52.33 -41.14
CA HIS A 20 16.80 51.23 -41.74
C HIS A 20 18.09 50.80 -41.00
N ARG A 21 17.89 49.84 -40.08
CA ARG A 21 18.79 48.68 -39.80
C ARG A 21 18.63 48.11 -38.42
N THR A 22 17.45 47.55 -38.07
CA THR A 22 17.32 46.70 -36.86
C THR A 22 16.12 45.73 -36.91
N ALA A 23 15.83 45.14 -38.05
CA ALA A 23 14.78 44.11 -38.15
C ALA A 23 15.32 42.65 -38.04
N PHE A 24 16.61 42.44 -37.79
CA PHE A 24 17.22 41.13 -37.83
C PHE A 24 17.54 40.46 -36.46
N PRO A 25 17.60 41.10 -35.30
CA PRO A 25 17.89 40.37 -34.06
C PRO A 25 16.63 39.82 -33.33
N VAL A 26 15.44 40.32 -33.60
CA VAL A 26 14.20 39.86 -32.88
C VAL A 26 13.72 38.51 -33.40
N LEU A 27 13.92 38.21 -34.69
CA LEU A 27 13.51 36.94 -35.29
C LEU A 27 14.42 35.75 -34.84
N PHE A 28 15.67 36.04 -34.48
CA PHE A 28 16.62 35.01 -34.04
C PHE A 28 16.42 34.59 -32.56
N VAL A 29 15.88 35.47 -31.72
CA VAL A 29 15.55 35.17 -30.32
C VAL A 29 14.27 34.33 -30.23
N PHE A 30 13.28 34.53 -31.13
CA PHE A 30 12.09 33.68 -31.17
C PHE A 30 12.36 32.26 -31.71
N LEU A 31 13.36 32.09 -32.58
CA LEU A 31 13.75 30.77 -33.11
C LEU A 31 14.52 29.92 -32.09
N ILE A 32 15.18 30.55 -31.11
CA ILE A 32 15.92 29.83 -30.05
C ILE A 32 14.96 29.44 -28.89
N LEU A 33 13.88 30.22 -28.64
CA LEU A 33 12.89 29.85 -27.62
C LEU A 33 11.94 28.71 -28.04
N SER A 34 11.77 28.47 -29.36
CA SER A 34 10.95 27.34 -29.85
C SER A 34 11.67 26.01 -29.85
N ALA A 35 12.99 25.97 -29.59
CA ALA A 35 13.76 24.73 -29.47
C ALA A 35 13.76 24.12 -28.05
N PHE A 36 13.19 24.83 -27.07
CA PHE A 36 12.96 24.32 -25.72
C PHE A 36 11.50 23.88 -25.50
N SER A 37 10.96 23.09 -26.42
CA SER A 37 9.83 22.23 -26.09
C SER A 37 10.36 21.21 -25.10
N PRO A 38 9.76 21.07 -23.88
CA PRO A 38 10.10 19.93 -23.05
C PRO A 38 9.74 18.69 -23.88
N ARG A 39 10.77 18.01 -24.38
CA ARG A 39 10.64 16.68 -24.93
C ARG A 39 10.04 15.89 -23.80
N GLY A 40 8.76 15.55 -23.88
CA GLY A 40 8.20 14.47 -23.07
C GLY A 40 9.22 13.35 -23.17
N ALA A 41 9.77 12.93 -22.04
CA ALA A 41 10.75 11.86 -21.98
C ALA A 41 10.12 10.65 -22.66
N ALA A 42 10.44 10.45 -23.94
CA ALA A 42 10.19 9.18 -24.59
C ALA A 42 10.87 8.13 -23.70
N ALA A 43 10.18 7.06 -23.38
CA ALA A 43 10.79 5.96 -22.65
C ALA A 43 12.10 5.63 -23.33
N ASP A 44 13.16 5.56 -22.54
CA ASP A 44 14.40 4.97 -22.98
C ASP A 44 14.03 3.58 -23.54
N PRO A 45 14.26 3.28 -24.83
CA PRO A 45 13.93 1.97 -25.40
C PRO A 45 14.62 0.80 -24.68
N GLY A 46 15.41 1.07 -23.65
CA GLY A 46 16.15 0.12 -22.82
C GLY A 46 15.65 -0.05 -21.37
N TYR A 47 14.47 0.45 -20.98
CA TYR A 47 13.98 0.20 -19.61
C TYR A 47 13.49 -1.25 -19.46
N PRO A 48 13.91 -1.97 -18.37
CA PRO A 48 14.88 -1.55 -17.37
C PRO A 48 16.33 -1.75 -17.85
N SER A 49 17.20 -0.74 -17.67
CA SER A 49 18.65 -0.80 -17.97
C SER A 49 19.48 -1.32 -16.79
N ARG A 50 18.87 -1.56 -15.65
CA ARG A 50 19.48 -2.01 -14.39
C ARG A 50 18.50 -2.87 -13.57
N PRO A 51 19.01 -3.64 -12.57
CA PRO A 51 18.16 -4.45 -11.69
C PRO A 51 17.03 -3.66 -11.04
N VAL A 52 15.86 -4.31 -10.89
CA VAL A 52 14.70 -3.77 -10.19
C VAL A 52 14.66 -4.32 -8.76
N GLU A 53 14.60 -3.45 -7.76
CA GLU A 53 14.49 -3.82 -6.35
C GLU A 53 13.08 -3.52 -5.84
N ILE A 54 12.42 -4.51 -5.23
CA ILE A 54 11.14 -4.33 -4.55
C ILE A 54 11.34 -4.40 -3.04
N SER A 55 11.06 -3.31 -2.32
CA SER A 55 10.93 -3.33 -0.87
C SER A 55 9.59 -3.92 -0.47
N ILE A 56 9.59 -5.02 0.30
CA ILE A 56 8.38 -5.66 0.83
C ILE A 56 8.12 -5.15 2.24
N ALA A 57 6.95 -4.57 2.47
CA ALA A 57 6.62 -3.85 3.71
C ALA A 57 6.38 -4.72 4.95
N PHE A 58 6.52 -6.04 4.84
CA PHE A 58 6.29 -7.00 5.92
C PHE A 58 7.44 -8.02 6.03
N PRO A 59 7.54 -8.75 7.17
CA PRO A 59 8.57 -9.76 7.37
C PRO A 59 8.53 -10.89 6.33
N PRO A 60 9.65 -11.60 6.14
CA PRO A 60 9.72 -12.79 5.30
C PRO A 60 8.72 -13.88 5.75
N GLY A 61 8.24 -14.67 4.80
CA GLY A 61 7.37 -15.82 5.04
C GLY A 61 5.88 -15.52 5.22
N GLY A 62 5.50 -14.24 5.25
CA GLY A 62 4.09 -13.84 5.22
C GLY A 62 3.48 -13.85 3.82
N ALA A 63 2.15 -13.70 3.73
CA ALA A 63 1.41 -13.72 2.46
C ALA A 63 1.95 -12.71 1.44
N LEU A 64 2.16 -11.45 1.84
CA LEU A 64 2.70 -10.42 0.94
C LEU A 64 4.09 -10.81 0.41
N ASP A 65 4.98 -11.31 1.27
CA ASP A 65 6.33 -11.72 0.89
C ASP A 65 6.29 -12.86 -0.14
N ALA A 66 5.53 -13.92 0.16
CA ALA A 66 5.45 -15.09 -0.71
C ALA A 66 4.85 -14.76 -2.10
N VAL A 67 3.76 -13.99 -2.11
CA VAL A 67 3.07 -13.61 -3.35
C VAL A 67 3.93 -12.66 -4.18
N VAL A 68 4.60 -11.68 -3.55
CA VAL A 68 5.52 -10.76 -4.26
C VAL A 68 6.70 -11.51 -4.84
N ARG A 69 7.30 -12.47 -4.11
CA ARG A 69 8.42 -13.26 -4.64
C ARG A 69 8.01 -14.17 -5.80
N ALA A 70 6.79 -14.70 -5.77
CA ALA A 70 6.25 -15.45 -6.90
C ALA A 70 6.01 -14.55 -8.12
N LEU A 71 5.41 -13.37 -7.90
CA LEU A 71 5.19 -12.36 -8.93
C LEU A 71 6.50 -11.88 -9.55
N LEU A 72 7.51 -11.63 -8.72
CA LEU A 72 8.80 -11.10 -9.15
C LEU A 72 9.58 -12.08 -10.01
N ARG A 73 9.56 -13.37 -9.66
CA ARG A 73 10.23 -14.43 -10.47
C ARG A 73 9.66 -14.51 -11.90
N GLU A 74 8.37 -14.27 -12.05
CA GLU A 74 7.76 -14.26 -13.38
C GLU A 74 8.04 -12.94 -14.10
N ALA A 75 7.96 -11.81 -13.39
CA ALA A 75 8.26 -10.50 -13.94
C ALA A 75 9.73 -10.37 -14.42
N GLU A 76 10.68 -11.03 -13.74
CA GLU A 76 12.11 -11.03 -14.13
C GLU A 76 12.32 -11.53 -15.56
N LYS A 77 11.54 -12.53 -15.99
CA LYS A 77 11.61 -13.08 -17.35
C LYS A 77 11.27 -12.03 -18.43
N GLU A 78 10.28 -11.19 -18.10
CA GLU A 78 9.79 -10.14 -19.00
C GLU A 78 10.62 -8.84 -18.91
N LEU A 79 11.18 -8.55 -17.73
CA LEU A 79 12.05 -7.39 -17.52
C LEU A 79 13.41 -7.53 -18.24
N GLY A 80 13.91 -8.76 -18.40
CA GLY A 80 15.25 -9.01 -18.95
C GLY A 80 16.38 -8.48 -18.07
N GLN A 81 16.10 -8.11 -16.83
CA GLN A 81 17.03 -7.64 -15.80
C GLN A 81 16.75 -8.36 -14.49
N PRO A 82 17.77 -8.57 -13.65
CA PRO A 82 17.58 -9.14 -12.32
C PRO A 82 16.55 -8.37 -11.51
N ALA A 83 15.69 -9.11 -10.82
CA ALA A 83 14.68 -8.52 -9.96
C ALA A 83 14.82 -9.09 -8.53
N THR A 84 14.96 -8.22 -7.53
CA THR A 84 15.24 -8.59 -6.15
C THR A 84 14.18 -8.09 -5.19
N ALA A 85 13.96 -8.82 -4.09
CA ALA A 85 13.01 -8.45 -3.06
C ALA A 85 13.71 -8.37 -1.70
N LEU A 86 13.57 -7.23 -1.02
CA LEU A 86 14.10 -6.95 0.31
C LEU A 86 12.98 -6.63 1.28
N ASN A 87 12.93 -7.29 2.42
CA ASN A 87 11.93 -6.99 3.44
C ASN A 87 12.31 -5.75 4.25
N THR A 88 11.36 -4.82 4.38
CA THR A 88 11.46 -3.59 5.17
C THR A 88 10.23 -3.49 6.08
N PRO A 89 10.13 -4.34 7.11
CA PRO A 89 8.94 -4.46 7.94
C PRO A 89 8.79 -3.32 8.95
N GLY A 90 7.61 -3.28 9.60
CA GLY A 90 7.33 -2.42 10.74
C GLY A 90 6.23 -1.39 10.49
N SER A 91 5.57 -0.97 11.58
CA SER A 91 4.56 0.09 11.60
C SER A 91 3.51 0.01 10.49
N GLY A 92 3.06 -1.23 10.15
CA GLY A 92 2.05 -1.45 9.10
C GLY A 92 2.49 -1.08 7.68
N GLY A 93 3.82 -1.02 7.43
CA GLY A 93 4.39 -0.75 6.10
C GLY A 93 4.96 0.66 5.92
N VAL A 94 4.82 1.55 6.90
CA VAL A 94 5.30 2.95 6.82
C VAL A 94 6.78 3.07 6.43
N PRO A 95 7.74 2.31 7.02
CA PRO A 95 9.15 2.43 6.66
C PRO A 95 9.43 2.11 5.19
N ALA A 96 8.77 1.10 4.62
CA ALA A 96 8.95 0.73 3.21
C ALA A 96 8.47 1.84 2.27
N VAL A 97 7.30 2.41 2.52
CA VAL A 97 6.76 3.54 1.74
C VAL A 97 7.65 4.77 1.90
N ALA A 98 8.09 5.09 3.12
CA ALA A 98 8.98 6.21 3.37
C ALA A 98 10.36 6.07 2.68
N LYS A 99 10.87 4.84 2.55
CA LYS A 99 12.10 4.56 1.77
C LYS A 99 11.87 4.82 0.28
N LEU A 100 10.69 4.42 -0.24
CA LEU A 100 10.33 4.61 -1.64
C LEU A 100 10.30 6.09 -2.04
N THR A 101 9.72 6.96 -1.20
CA THR A 101 9.59 8.39 -1.54
C THR A 101 10.93 9.13 -1.66
N LYS A 102 12.02 8.51 -1.21
CA LYS A 102 13.39 9.04 -1.32
C LYS A 102 14.16 8.43 -2.49
N ALA A 103 13.58 7.48 -3.20
CA ALA A 103 14.21 6.81 -4.32
C ALA A 103 14.13 7.64 -5.61
N ALA A 104 15.06 7.41 -6.54
CA ALA A 104 14.99 8.02 -7.86
C ALA A 104 13.72 7.53 -8.59
N PRO A 105 13.00 8.43 -9.29
CA PRO A 105 11.78 8.08 -10.00
C PRO A 105 12.07 7.49 -11.40
N ASP A 106 12.86 6.42 -11.46
CA ASP A 106 13.31 5.78 -12.70
C ASP A 106 12.83 4.33 -12.86
N GLY A 107 11.96 3.87 -11.94
CA GLY A 107 11.40 2.52 -11.97
C GLY A 107 12.30 1.43 -11.41
N SER A 108 13.56 1.71 -11.03
CA SER A 108 14.47 0.69 -10.49
C SER A 108 14.16 0.30 -9.04
N ARG A 109 13.40 1.14 -8.31
CA ARG A 109 12.99 0.89 -6.93
C ARG A 109 11.49 0.98 -6.79
N LEU A 110 10.91 -0.10 -6.29
CA LEU A 110 9.47 -0.25 -6.07
C LEU A 110 9.21 -0.63 -4.62
N THR A 111 7.96 -0.54 -4.20
CA THR A 111 7.53 -1.03 -2.89
C THR A 111 6.25 -1.83 -3.02
N ALA A 112 6.24 -3.03 -2.45
CA ALA A 112 5.03 -3.80 -2.23
C ALA A 112 4.54 -3.60 -0.80
N CYS A 113 3.32 -3.12 -0.65
CA CYS A 113 2.72 -2.85 0.66
C CYS A 113 1.24 -3.25 0.70
N VAL A 114 0.65 -3.11 1.87
CA VAL A 114 -0.80 -3.23 2.08
C VAL A 114 -1.40 -1.82 2.07
N SER A 115 -2.61 -1.69 1.55
CA SER A 115 -3.36 -0.43 1.38
C SER A 115 -3.44 0.44 2.64
N ASN A 116 -3.43 -0.18 3.83
CA ASN A 116 -3.47 0.54 5.11
C ASN A 116 -2.35 1.57 5.28
N ALA A 117 -1.16 1.33 4.72
CA ALA A 117 -0.04 2.27 4.77
C ALA A 117 -0.38 3.62 4.09
N LEU A 118 -1.28 3.61 3.12
CA LEU A 118 -1.70 4.79 2.37
C LEU A 118 -3.09 5.32 2.78
N ILE A 119 -4.01 4.44 3.19
CA ILE A 119 -5.41 4.81 3.44
C ILE A 119 -5.68 5.10 4.94
N PHE A 120 -5.21 4.27 5.87
CA PHE A 120 -5.58 4.37 7.29
C PHE A 120 -4.52 5.02 8.16
N ILE A 121 -3.26 4.59 8.03
CA ILE A 121 -2.19 5.03 8.93
C ILE A 121 -1.95 6.55 8.84
N PRO A 122 -1.95 7.20 7.66
CA PRO A 122 -1.76 8.64 7.57
C PRO A 122 -2.83 9.50 8.25
N HIS A 123 -4.04 8.96 8.42
CA HIS A 123 -5.12 9.64 9.14
C HIS A 123 -5.00 9.53 10.66
N ARG A 124 -4.22 8.59 11.14
CA ARG A 124 -4.05 8.32 12.58
C ARG A 124 -2.72 8.82 13.12
N ASN A 125 -1.67 8.68 12.35
CA ASN A 125 -0.30 8.98 12.75
C ASN A 125 0.35 9.91 11.73
N ALA A 126 1.23 10.79 12.19
CA ALA A 126 2.12 11.50 11.29
C ALA A 126 3.04 10.49 10.57
N VAL A 127 3.03 10.52 9.24
CA VAL A 127 3.91 9.72 8.38
C VAL A 127 4.80 10.65 7.55
N PRO A 128 6.02 10.24 7.19
CA PRO A 128 6.96 11.10 6.46
C PRO A 128 6.71 11.12 4.94
N TYR A 129 5.45 10.98 4.51
CA TYR A 129 5.03 11.02 3.11
C TYR A 129 3.56 11.41 2.97
N HIS A 130 3.20 11.90 1.79
CA HIS A 130 1.81 12.12 1.41
C HIS A 130 1.34 10.95 0.52
N PRO A 131 0.29 10.20 0.91
CA PRO A 131 -0.08 8.93 0.30
C PRO A 131 -0.47 8.98 -1.18
N LEU A 132 -0.97 10.13 -1.66
CA LEU A 132 -1.41 10.28 -3.06
C LEU A 132 -0.49 11.16 -3.91
N ARG A 133 0.48 11.87 -3.28
CA ARG A 133 1.36 12.80 -3.98
C ARG A 133 2.77 12.25 -4.16
N ASP A 134 3.27 11.53 -3.15
CA ASP A 134 4.68 11.16 -3.10
C ASP A 134 4.95 9.74 -3.64
N VAL A 135 3.88 8.99 -3.97
CA VAL A 135 3.95 7.66 -4.60
C VAL A 135 2.95 7.53 -5.75
N THR A 136 3.26 6.65 -6.68
CA THR A 136 2.37 6.29 -7.80
C THR A 136 2.05 4.79 -7.72
N PRO A 137 0.79 4.37 -7.62
CA PRO A 137 0.43 2.96 -7.71
C PRO A 137 0.69 2.46 -9.13
N ILE A 138 1.25 1.26 -9.25
CA ILE A 138 1.42 0.54 -10.52
C ILE A 138 0.22 -0.37 -10.72
N LEU A 139 -0.09 -1.19 -9.71
CA LEU A 139 -1.27 -2.07 -9.69
C LEU A 139 -1.62 -2.50 -8.27
N THR A 140 -2.86 -2.99 -8.09
CA THR A 140 -3.18 -3.92 -7.00
C THR A 140 -3.11 -5.33 -7.53
N PHE A 141 -2.73 -6.32 -6.71
CA PHE A 141 -2.54 -7.68 -7.20
C PHE A 141 -3.13 -8.78 -6.32
N GLY A 142 -3.56 -8.46 -5.13
CA GLY A 142 -4.17 -9.42 -4.24
C GLY A 142 -4.88 -8.78 -3.08
N GLN A 143 -5.72 -9.56 -2.44
CA GLN A 143 -6.50 -9.18 -1.29
C GLN A 143 -6.54 -10.33 -0.28
N ALA A 144 -6.15 -10.08 0.95
CA ALA A 144 -6.20 -11.04 2.02
C ALA A 144 -7.22 -10.61 3.08
N ALA A 145 -8.18 -11.48 3.38
CA ALA A 145 -9.08 -11.26 4.50
C ALA A 145 -8.43 -11.80 5.78
N PRO A 146 -8.20 -10.96 6.79
CA PRO A 146 -7.67 -11.43 8.05
C PRO A 146 -8.73 -12.23 8.83
N LEU A 147 -8.25 -13.15 9.67
CA LEU A 147 -9.06 -13.95 10.59
C LEU A 147 -8.78 -13.53 12.03
N LEU A 148 -9.78 -13.57 12.88
CA LEU A 148 -9.58 -13.68 14.31
C LEU A 148 -9.43 -15.16 14.64
N VAL A 149 -8.29 -15.53 15.22
CA VAL A 149 -7.93 -16.92 15.55
C VAL A 149 -7.47 -17.07 16.99
N THR A 150 -7.62 -18.29 17.52
CA THR A 150 -7.09 -18.69 18.83
C THR A 150 -6.21 -19.92 18.69
N ALA A 151 -5.50 -20.29 19.74
CA ALA A 151 -4.82 -21.58 19.83
C ALA A 151 -5.86 -22.73 19.73
N PRO A 152 -5.49 -23.91 19.22
CA PRO A 152 -6.43 -25.01 19.00
C PRO A 152 -7.03 -25.55 20.30
N ASP A 153 -6.30 -25.45 21.40
CA ASP A 153 -6.67 -25.87 22.75
C ASP A 153 -7.26 -24.74 23.62
N ALA A 154 -7.51 -23.55 23.04
CA ALA A 154 -8.13 -22.45 23.73
C ALA A 154 -9.55 -22.84 24.24
N PRO A 155 -10.00 -22.29 25.38
CA PRO A 155 -11.27 -22.68 26.00
C PRO A 155 -12.52 -22.21 25.22
N TRP A 156 -12.32 -21.45 24.15
CA TRP A 156 -13.41 -20.90 23.33
C TRP A 156 -13.58 -21.73 22.05
N ASN A 157 -14.79 -22.26 21.83
CA ASN A 157 -15.11 -23.07 20.67
C ASN A 157 -15.45 -22.24 19.43
N ASP A 158 -16.03 -21.07 19.64
CA ASP A 158 -16.49 -20.16 18.60
C ASP A 158 -16.32 -18.70 19.02
N LEU A 159 -16.82 -17.79 18.17
CA LEU A 159 -16.78 -16.35 18.45
C LEU A 159 -17.61 -15.98 19.67
N ASP A 160 -18.78 -16.58 19.86
CA ASP A 160 -19.72 -16.20 20.92
C ASP A 160 -19.15 -16.54 22.29
N ASP A 161 -18.47 -17.69 22.45
CA ASP A 161 -17.69 -18.05 23.65
C ASP A 161 -16.57 -17.01 23.92
N PHE A 162 -15.83 -16.62 22.89
CA PHE A 162 -14.74 -15.63 23.01
C PHE A 162 -15.28 -14.24 23.41
N LEU A 163 -16.39 -13.81 22.83
CA LEU A 163 -17.02 -12.53 23.17
C LEU A 163 -17.58 -12.54 24.58
N ALA A 164 -18.18 -13.66 25.03
CA ALA A 164 -18.65 -13.83 26.41
C ALA A 164 -17.49 -13.69 27.41
N ALA A 165 -16.40 -14.43 27.18
CA ALA A 165 -15.19 -14.34 28.01
C ALA A 165 -14.58 -12.93 28.03
N THR A 166 -14.67 -12.20 26.90
CA THR A 166 -14.21 -10.79 26.81
C THR A 166 -15.06 -9.89 27.73
N ARG A 167 -16.39 -10.07 27.73
CA ARG A 167 -17.32 -9.29 28.57
C ARG A 167 -17.11 -9.58 30.06
N GLU A 168 -16.86 -10.84 30.42
CA GLU A 168 -16.55 -11.24 31.79
C GLU A 168 -15.19 -10.74 32.28
N ASN A 169 -14.24 -10.55 31.38
CA ASN A 169 -12.86 -10.16 31.67
C ASN A 169 -12.43 -8.91 30.91
N PRO A 170 -13.09 -7.74 31.12
CA PRO A 170 -12.83 -6.54 30.31
C PRO A 170 -11.38 -6.07 30.44
N GLY A 171 -10.71 -5.91 29.29
CA GLY A 171 -9.32 -5.47 29.19
C GLY A 171 -8.26 -6.49 29.60
N LYS A 172 -8.63 -7.73 29.89
CA LYS A 172 -7.66 -8.79 30.22
C LYS A 172 -7.19 -9.57 28.99
N LEU A 173 -8.08 -9.82 28.01
CA LEU A 173 -7.73 -10.58 26.81
C LEU A 173 -6.84 -9.74 25.89
N ARG A 174 -5.70 -10.29 25.52
CA ARG A 174 -4.73 -9.71 24.61
C ARG A 174 -4.96 -10.26 23.21
N ILE A 175 -5.03 -9.37 22.22
CA ILE A 175 -5.13 -9.76 20.81
C ILE A 175 -3.88 -9.29 20.07
N GLY A 176 -3.11 -10.21 19.53
CA GLY A 176 -1.99 -9.92 18.67
C GLY A 176 -2.47 -9.38 17.31
N VAL A 177 -1.93 -8.25 16.91
CA VAL A 177 -2.25 -7.63 15.60
C VAL A 177 -0.96 -7.36 14.83
N PRO A 178 -0.95 -7.45 13.47
CA PRO A 178 0.25 -7.24 12.65
C PRO A 178 0.60 -5.76 12.49
N GLY A 179 0.40 -4.98 13.52
CA GLY A 179 0.59 -3.54 13.58
C GLY A 179 -0.71 -2.78 13.87
N LEU A 180 -0.57 -1.66 14.57
CA LEU A 180 -1.71 -0.75 14.81
C LEU A 180 -2.06 -0.01 13.50
N GLY A 181 -3.37 0.11 13.21
CA GLY A 181 -3.85 0.72 11.97
C GLY A 181 -3.88 -0.23 10.77
N THR A 182 -3.56 -1.51 10.98
CA THR A 182 -3.79 -2.55 9.95
C THR A 182 -5.28 -2.87 9.83
N PRO A 183 -5.75 -3.41 8.69
CA PRO A 183 -7.16 -3.73 8.49
C PRO A 183 -7.74 -4.61 9.61
N SER A 184 -7.01 -5.63 10.04
CA SER A 184 -7.43 -6.50 11.14
C SER A 184 -7.59 -5.76 12.48
N HIS A 185 -6.66 -4.85 12.80
CA HIS A 185 -6.78 -4.02 14.00
C HIS A 185 -8.01 -3.09 13.91
N ILE A 186 -8.25 -2.48 12.75
CA ILE A 186 -9.39 -1.58 12.53
C ILE A 186 -10.70 -2.34 12.67
N ALA A 187 -10.84 -3.52 12.05
CA ALA A 187 -12.02 -4.35 12.15
C ALA A 187 -12.38 -4.66 13.62
N LEU A 188 -11.40 -5.12 14.40
CA LEU A 188 -11.60 -5.41 15.82
C LEU A 188 -11.91 -4.15 16.66
N ALA A 189 -11.26 -3.02 16.34
CA ALA A 189 -11.53 -1.76 17.01
C ALA A 189 -12.96 -1.24 16.70
N MET A 190 -13.46 -1.48 15.49
CA MET A 190 -14.85 -1.16 15.11
C MET A 190 -15.84 -2.07 15.83
N MET A 191 -15.56 -3.37 15.98
CA MET A 191 -16.34 -4.27 16.82
C MET A 191 -16.45 -3.73 18.25
N ALA A 192 -15.31 -3.37 18.86
CA ALA A 192 -15.29 -2.79 20.22
C ALA A 192 -15.97 -1.43 20.32
N ARG A 193 -15.99 -0.64 19.24
CA ARG A 193 -16.74 0.62 19.19
C ARG A 193 -18.26 0.39 19.13
N LYS A 194 -18.71 -0.63 18.39
CA LYS A 194 -20.13 -0.98 18.24
C LYS A 194 -20.67 -1.62 19.51
N ASP A 195 -19.87 -2.50 20.13
CA ASP A 195 -20.16 -3.11 21.43
C ASP A 195 -19.11 -2.67 22.45
N SER A 196 -19.43 -1.65 23.23
CA SER A 196 -18.51 -1.03 24.22
C SER A 196 -18.15 -1.97 25.39
N SER A 197 -18.83 -3.10 25.54
CA SER A 197 -18.48 -4.15 26.50
C SER A 197 -17.26 -4.97 26.06
N LEU A 198 -16.93 -4.95 24.77
CA LEU A 198 -15.76 -5.64 24.21
C LEU A 198 -14.50 -4.79 24.45
N LYS A 199 -13.80 -5.06 25.54
CA LYS A 199 -12.56 -4.37 25.90
C LYS A 199 -11.37 -5.31 25.77
N TRP A 200 -10.62 -5.17 24.67
CA TRP A 200 -9.40 -5.93 24.40
C TRP A 200 -8.14 -5.10 24.62
N ARG A 201 -7.01 -5.78 24.81
CA ARG A 201 -5.68 -5.18 24.77
C ARG A 201 -5.01 -5.59 23.45
N PHE A 202 -4.81 -4.67 22.53
CA PHE A 202 -4.08 -4.94 21.31
C PHE A 202 -2.58 -4.95 21.57
N VAL A 203 -1.92 -6.04 21.12
CA VAL A 203 -0.47 -6.20 21.17
C VAL A 203 0.04 -6.14 19.74
N PRO A 204 0.72 -5.05 19.33
CA PRO A 204 1.23 -4.92 17.97
C PRO A 204 2.51 -5.72 17.77
N PHE A 205 2.58 -6.41 16.64
CA PHE A 205 3.75 -7.13 16.13
C PHE A 205 4.19 -6.54 14.79
N SER A 206 5.38 -6.94 14.29
CA SER A 206 5.89 -6.45 13.00
C SER A 206 5.16 -7.06 11.80
N GLY A 207 4.42 -8.15 12.01
CA GLY A 207 3.64 -8.84 10.98
C GLY A 207 2.79 -9.99 11.52
N PRO A 208 1.97 -10.61 10.65
CA PRO A 208 1.05 -11.68 11.06
C PRO A 208 1.77 -12.89 11.64
N GLY A 209 2.91 -13.30 11.09
CA GLY A 209 3.65 -14.48 11.57
C GLY A 209 4.14 -14.35 13.01
N GLU A 210 4.58 -13.16 13.44
CA GLU A 210 4.98 -12.90 14.83
C GLU A 210 3.77 -12.93 15.76
N ALA A 211 2.62 -12.37 15.34
CA ALA A 211 1.37 -12.44 16.11
C ALA A 211 0.90 -13.89 16.29
N GLU A 212 1.01 -14.72 15.25
CA GLU A 212 0.69 -16.15 15.28
C GLU A 212 1.64 -16.92 16.21
N ALA A 213 2.94 -16.64 16.13
CA ALA A 213 3.93 -17.25 17.03
C ALA A 213 3.66 -16.88 18.51
N ALA A 214 3.31 -15.60 18.76
CA ALA A 214 2.95 -15.15 20.11
C ALA A 214 1.67 -15.82 20.63
N LEU A 215 0.68 -16.08 19.75
CA LEU A 215 -0.52 -16.84 20.09
C LEU A 215 -0.19 -18.29 20.48
N LEU A 216 0.56 -18.98 19.63
CA LEU A 216 0.94 -20.39 19.90
C LEU A 216 1.86 -20.53 21.11
N GLY A 217 2.63 -19.49 21.45
CA GLY A 217 3.45 -19.40 22.65
C GLY A 217 2.70 -18.94 23.91
N GLY A 218 1.37 -18.69 23.85
CA GLY A 218 0.56 -18.26 25.01
C GLY A 218 0.83 -16.82 25.46
N HIS A 219 1.50 -16.00 24.63
CA HIS A 219 1.77 -14.60 24.95
C HIS A 219 0.57 -13.68 24.67
N VAL A 220 -0.37 -14.13 23.87
CA VAL A 220 -1.66 -13.49 23.59
C VAL A 220 -2.75 -14.56 23.52
N GLU A 221 -3.99 -14.19 23.83
CA GLU A 221 -5.14 -15.11 23.87
C GLU A 221 -5.77 -15.31 22.49
N ALA A 222 -5.63 -14.33 21.60
CA ALA A 222 -6.08 -14.42 20.22
C ALA A 222 -5.10 -13.66 19.30
N ALA A 223 -5.19 -13.90 18.00
CA ALA A 223 -4.45 -13.14 17.01
C ALA A 223 -5.37 -12.78 15.82
N ALA A 224 -5.13 -11.62 15.24
CA ALA A 224 -5.76 -11.22 13.98
C ALA A 224 -4.72 -11.33 12.86
N SER A 225 -4.84 -12.36 12.02
CA SER A 225 -3.82 -12.70 11.03
C SER A 225 -4.41 -13.37 9.78
N GLY A 226 -3.57 -13.58 8.76
CA GLY A 226 -3.91 -14.37 7.57
C GLY A 226 -3.76 -15.88 7.75
N ALA A 227 -4.04 -16.44 8.94
CA ALA A 227 -3.73 -17.83 9.33
C ALA A 227 -4.62 -18.90 8.67
N LEU A 228 -5.17 -18.68 7.50
CA LEU A 228 -6.13 -19.58 6.86
C LEU A 228 -5.57 -20.99 6.67
N ALA A 229 -4.32 -21.12 6.21
CA ALA A 229 -3.68 -22.43 6.06
C ALA A 229 -3.58 -23.19 7.39
N ARG A 230 -3.20 -22.48 8.47
CA ARG A 230 -3.09 -23.07 9.83
C ARG A 230 -4.45 -23.46 10.39
N VAL A 231 -5.50 -22.69 10.12
CA VAL A 231 -6.88 -23.02 10.50
C VAL A 231 -7.36 -24.29 9.75
N LYS A 232 -7.11 -24.38 8.43
CA LYS A 232 -7.42 -25.59 7.66
C LYS A 232 -6.69 -26.83 8.15
N GLN A 233 -5.48 -26.68 8.65
CA GLN A 233 -4.65 -27.77 9.19
C GLN A 233 -4.96 -28.09 10.66
N GLY A 234 -5.91 -27.38 11.30
CA GLY A 234 -6.23 -27.55 12.72
C GLY A 234 -5.15 -27.05 13.69
N GLN A 235 -4.14 -26.33 13.20
CA GLN A 235 -3.07 -25.75 14.02
C GLN A 235 -3.51 -24.49 14.76
N MET A 236 -4.60 -23.88 14.34
CA MET A 236 -5.29 -22.77 14.99
C MET A 236 -6.79 -22.93 14.81
N ARG A 237 -7.55 -22.35 15.74
CA ARG A 237 -9.00 -22.28 15.62
C ARG A 237 -9.41 -20.91 15.08
N GLY A 238 -10.15 -20.89 13.95
CA GLY A 238 -10.79 -19.66 13.43
C GLY A 238 -12.03 -19.34 14.22
N LEU A 239 -12.19 -18.07 14.63
CA LEU A 239 -13.39 -17.59 15.30
C LEU A 239 -14.24 -16.72 14.38
N LEU A 240 -13.61 -15.91 13.53
CA LEU A 240 -14.30 -14.92 12.69
C LEU A 240 -13.45 -14.57 11.47
N ALA A 241 -14.08 -14.48 10.29
CA ALA A 241 -13.51 -13.77 9.17
C ALA A 241 -13.72 -12.26 9.37
N LEU A 242 -12.64 -11.49 9.41
CA LEU A 242 -12.69 -10.04 9.60
C LEU A 242 -12.98 -9.34 8.26
N SER A 243 -14.01 -9.80 7.57
CA SER A 243 -14.51 -9.35 6.27
C SER A 243 -16.03 -9.29 6.26
N GLY A 244 -16.62 -8.55 5.32
CA GLY A 244 -18.09 -8.46 5.18
C GLY A 244 -18.75 -9.77 4.77
N GLU A 245 -18.01 -10.63 4.03
CA GLU A 245 -18.52 -11.90 3.52
C GLU A 245 -17.71 -13.07 4.07
N ARG A 246 -18.31 -14.27 4.01
CA ARG A 246 -17.59 -15.52 4.34
C ARG A 246 -16.48 -15.76 3.36
N LEU A 247 -15.42 -16.37 3.84
CA LEU A 247 -14.34 -16.84 2.99
C LEU A 247 -14.74 -18.16 2.33
N PRO A 248 -14.72 -18.27 0.98
CA PRO A 248 -15.03 -19.54 0.30
C PRO A 248 -14.17 -20.71 0.79
N ALA A 249 -12.95 -20.42 1.22
CA ALA A 249 -11.99 -21.40 1.72
C ALA A 249 -12.30 -21.89 3.15
N LEU A 250 -13.15 -21.20 3.90
CA LEU A 250 -13.62 -21.54 5.27
C LEU A 250 -15.13 -21.24 5.37
N PRO A 251 -15.99 -21.97 4.65
CA PRO A 251 -17.44 -21.65 4.57
C PRO A 251 -18.17 -21.80 5.90
N ALA A 252 -17.64 -22.51 6.86
CA ALA A 252 -18.20 -22.65 8.22
C ALA A 252 -17.87 -21.44 9.12
N LEU A 253 -16.84 -20.64 8.76
CA LEU A 253 -16.45 -19.51 9.59
C LEU A 253 -17.36 -18.31 9.33
N PRO A 254 -17.98 -17.71 10.37
CA PRO A 254 -18.83 -16.54 10.18
C PRO A 254 -18.01 -15.31 9.77
N SER A 255 -18.67 -14.38 9.06
CA SER A 255 -18.13 -13.06 8.73
C SER A 255 -18.55 -12.00 9.74
N LEU A 256 -17.94 -10.81 9.68
CA LEU A 256 -18.32 -9.65 10.48
C LEU A 256 -19.79 -9.29 10.31
N SER A 257 -20.27 -9.21 9.05
CA SER A 257 -21.64 -8.81 8.76
C SER A 257 -22.67 -9.80 9.30
N GLU A 258 -22.39 -11.11 9.23
CA GLU A 258 -23.28 -12.15 9.79
C GLU A 258 -23.39 -12.08 11.32
N LYS A 259 -22.33 -11.60 11.98
CA LYS A 259 -22.33 -11.39 13.44
C LYS A 259 -22.81 -9.98 13.84
N GLY A 260 -23.38 -9.26 12.88
CA GLY A 260 -23.95 -7.93 13.10
C GLY A 260 -22.93 -6.82 13.29
N PHE A 261 -21.66 -7.05 12.95
CA PHE A 261 -20.63 -6.00 12.96
C PHE A 261 -20.47 -5.38 11.58
N ASP A 262 -20.12 -4.09 11.58
CA ASP A 262 -19.91 -3.38 10.31
C ASP A 262 -18.61 -3.84 9.67
N ASP A 263 -18.67 -4.14 8.37
CA ASP A 263 -17.47 -4.26 7.56
C ASP A 263 -16.83 -2.88 7.48
N PRO A 264 -15.56 -2.71 7.87
CA PRO A 264 -14.86 -1.43 7.70
C PRO A 264 -14.76 -0.98 6.25
N GLY A 265 -15.40 -1.66 5.33
CA GLY A 265 -15.40 -1.44 3.89
C GLY A 265 -13.98 -1.21 3.38
N ARG A 266 -13.36 -2.03 2.62
CA ARG A 266 -11.93 -2.06 2.34
C ARG A 266 -11.08 -2.56 3.52
N GLY A 267 -11.70 -3.25 4.48
CA GLY A 267 -11.04 -3.90 5.62
C GLY A 267 -10.09 -5.02 5.22
N ASP A 268 -10.20 -5.47 4.00
CA ASP A 268 -9.30 -6.45 3.42
C ASP A 268 -7.92 -5.85 3.15
N SER A 269 -6.90 -6.63 3.44
CA SER A 269 -5.52 -6.26 3.16
C SER A 269 -5.26 -6.30 1.65
N THR A 270 -5.55 -5.21 0.93
CA THR A 270 -5.24 -5.11 -0.50
C THR A 270 -3.75 -4.88 -0.71
N PHE A 271 -3.13 -5.72 -1.51
CA PHE A 271 -1.71 -5.67 -1.86
C PHE A 271 -1.49 -4.76 -3.06
N LEU A 272 -0.57 -3.82 -2.92
CA LEU A 272 -0.21 -2.84 -3.94
C LEU A 272 1.26 -2.91 -4.29
N LEU A 273 1.57 -2.61 -5.54
CA LEU A 273 2.90 -2.28 -6.01
C LEU A 273 2.97 -0.79 -6.32
N LEU A 274 3.97 -0.10 -5.77
CA LEU A 274 4.14 1.34 -5.83
C LEU A 274 5.48 1.70 -6.46
N ALA A 275 5.51 2.80 -7.22
CA ALA A 275 6.70 3.51 -7.66
C ALA A 275 6.80 4.88 -6.99
N PRO A 276 7.97 5.54 -6.98
CA PRO A 276 8.10 6.94 -6.57
C PRO A 276 7.25 7.85 -7.45
N ALA A 277 6.73 8.94 -6.89
CA ALA A 277 6.09 9.97 -7.72
C ALA A 277 7.09 10.57 -8.72
N GLY A 278 6.60 10.94 -9.89
CA GLY A 278 7.44 11.46 -10.97
C GLY A 278 8.14 10.39 -11.81
N THR A 279 7.91 9.10 -11.56
CA THR A 279 8.34 8.03 -12.47
C THR A 279 7.66 8.26 -13.83
N PRO A 280 8.42 8.26 -14.96
CA PRO A 280 7.88 8.52 -16.29
C PRO A 280 6.76 7.54 -16.66
N ASP A 281 5.73 8.05 -17.35
CA ASP A 281 4.56 7.23 -17.72
C ASP A 281 4.93 5.99 -18.52
N ALA A 282 5.86 6.09 -19.46
CA ALA A 282 6.28 4.95 -20.25
C ALA A 282 7.01 3.85 -19.42
N VAL A 283 7.70 4.22 -18.33
CA VAL A 283 8.26 3.28 -17.36
C VAL A 283 7.13 2.63 -16.55
N LEU A 284 6.15 3.42 -16.10
CA LEU A 284 4.99 2.92 -15.38
C LEU A 284 4.15 1.96 -16.24
N ASP A 285 3.92 2.30 -17.50
CA ASP A 285 3.18 1.46 -18.46
C ASP A 285 3.90 0.12 -18.68
N ARG A 286 5.23 0.14 -18.83
CA ARG A 286 6.02 -1.10 -18.95
C ARG A 286 5.96 -1.94 -17.69
N LEU A 287 6.10 -1.32 -16.51
CA LEU A 287 5.98 -2.01 -15.22
C LEU A 287 4.59 -2.62 -15.04
N GLU A 288 3.53 -1.85 -15.29
CA GLU A 288 2.16 -2.34 -15.21
C GLU A 288 1.95 -3.56 -16.12
N GLN A 289 2.35 -3.47 -17.39
CA GLN A 289 2.24 -4.56 -18.35
C GLN A 289 2.95 -5.83 -17.87
N VAL A 290 4.22 -5.69 -17.44
CA VAL A 290 5.03 -6.82 -16.96
C VAL A 290 4.42 -7.50 -15.74
N PHE A 291 4.00 -6.71 -14.74
CA PHE A 291 3.44 -7.27 -13.51
C PHE A 291 2.02 -7.82 -13.70
N LEU A 292 1.22 -7.25 -14.59
CA LEU A 292 -0.08 -7.85 -14.96
C LEU A 292 0.11 -9.18 -15.67
N GLU A 293 1.09 -9.30 -16.58
CA GLU A 293 1.37 -10.57 -17.25
C GLU A 293 1.92 -11.61 -16.27
N ALA A 294 2.88 -11.23 -15.41
CA ALA A 294 3.41 -12.09 -14.36
C ALA A 294 2.31 -12.62 -13.41
N SER A 295 1.27 -11.81 -13.15
CA SER A 295 0.14 -12.21 -12.31
C SER A 295 -0.76 -13.29 -12.90
N ARG A 296 -0.62 -13.57 -14.19
CA ARG A 296 -1.36 -14.66 -14.88
C ARG A 296 -0.66 -16.01 -14.77
N SER A 297 0.56 -16.04 -14.24
CA SER A 297 1.33 -17.27 -14.15
C SER A 297 0.73 -18.27 -13.15
N GLN A 298 0.99 -19.56 -13.39
CA GLN A 298 0.57 -20.60 -12.46
C GLN A 298 1.30 -20.50 -11.11
N ALA A 299 2.58 -20.10 -11.13
CA ALA A 299 3.37 -19.94 -9.91
C ALA A 299 2.80 -18.84 -9.00
N PHE A 300 2.36 -17.73 -9.59
CA PHE A 300 1.70 -16.66 -8.87
C PHE A 300 0.37 -17.12 -8.27
N ARG A 301 -0.50 -17.77 -9.08
CA ARG A 301 -1.77 -18.32 -8.59
C ARG A 301 -1.57 -19.32 -7.46
N SER A 302 -0.62 -20.25 -7.61
CA SER A 302 -0.31 -21.21 -6.55
C SER A 302 0.15 -20.54 -5.25
N ALA A 303 0.93 -19.47 -5.32
CA ALA A 303 1.32 -18.70 -4.15
C ALA A 303 0.11 -17.99 -3.51
N MET A 304 -0.79 -17.43 -4.33
CA MET A 304 -2.03 -16.83 -3.84
C MET A 304 -2.89 -17.85 -3.09
N ASP A 305 -3.09 -19.02 -3.67
CA ASP A 305 -3.89 -20.10 -3.09
C ASP A 305 -3.28 -20.61 -1.78
N ALA A 306 -1.95 -20.80 -1.74
CA ALA A 306 -1.24 -21.28 -0.55
C ALA A 306 -1.41 -20.36 0.65
N TYR A 307 -1.51 -19.06 0.41
CA TYR A 307 -1.68 -18.04 1.44
C TYR A 307 -3.11 -17.49 1.53
N SER A 308 -4.04 -18.08 0.74
CA SER A 308 -5.45 -17.67 0.68
C SER A 308 -5.63 -16.17 0.41
N VAL A 309 -4.84 -15.71 -0.52
CA VAL A 309 -4.97 -14.37 -1.08
C VAL A 309 -5.90 -14.46 -2.29
N THR A 310 -6.95 -13.67 -2.29
CA THR A 310 -7.88 -13.58 -3.42
C THR A 310 -7.29 -12.63 -4.47
N PRO A 311 -7.38 -12.95 -5.77
CA PRO A 311 -6.99 -12.03 -6.83
C PRO A 311 -7.79 -10.72 -6.75
N ALA A 312 -7.08 -9.59 -6.75
CA ALA A 312 -7.66 -8.25 -6.77
C ALA A 312 -6.82 -7.37 -7.72
N LEU A 313 -6.81 -7.79 -8.99
CA LEU A 313 -6.04 -7.14 -10.03
C LEU A 313 -6.76 -5.87 -10.49
N ARG A 314 -6.11 -4.73 -10.30
CA ARG A 314 -6.49 -3.43 -10.84
C ARG A 314 -5.25 -2.79 -11.40
N GLY A 315 -5.33 -2.30 -12.63
CA GLY A 315 -4.26 -1.52 -13.24
C GLY A 315 -4.08 -0.16 -12.57
N ARG A 316 -3.13 0.62 -13.07
CA ARG A 316 -2.69 1.89 -12.48
C ARG A 316 -3.83 2.86 -12.17
N GLU A 317 -4.71 3.12 -13.13
CA GLU A 317 -5.81 4.07 -12.96
C GLU A 317 -6.84 3.59 -11.93
N GLU A 318 -7.23 2.32 -11.99
CA GLU A 318 -8.16 1.73 -11.02
C GLU A 318 -7.55 1.66 -9.62
N ALA A 319 -6.25 1.35 -9.50
CA ALA A 319 -5.53 1.36 -8.23
C ALA A 319 -5.47 2.78 -7.64
N ARG A 320 -5.30 3.81 -8.49
CA ARG A 320 -5.34 5.21 -8.08
C ARG A 320 -6.72 5.65 -7.58
N LEU A 321 -7.78 5.20 -8.27
CA LEU A 321 -9.16 5.45 -7.82
C LEU A 321 -9.46 4.73 -6.51
N PHE A 322 -8.95 3.52 -6.34
CA PHE A 322 -9.09 2.77 -5.08
C PHE A 322 -8.47 3.47 -3.87
N LEU A 323 -7.38 4.22 -4.05
CA LEU A 323 -6.68 4.93 -2.98
C LEU A 323 -7.33 6.27 -2.59
N ARG A 324 -8.26 6.80 -3.37
CA ARG A 324 -9.03 8.04 -3.11
C ARG A 324 -10.26 7.76 -2.25
#